data_a11529a5664d099177e3b89d8cfb7ebc
#
_entry.id   a11529a5664d099177e3b89d8cfb7ebc
#
_cell.length_a   1.000
_cell.length_b   1.000
_cell.length_c   1.000
_cell.angle_alpha   90.00
_cell.angle_beta   90.00
_cell.angle_gamma   90.00
#
_symmetry.space_group_name_H-M   'P 1'
#
loop_
_entity.id
_entity.type
_entity.pdbx_description
1 polymer ?
#
loop_
_entity_poly.entity_id
_entity_poly.type
_entity_poly.pdbx_seq_one_letter_code
_entity_poly.pdbx_strand_id
1 'polypeptide(L)'
;LPGAKRASRSGMAKYLENQNRHSHVILSSSDGALASLTAEEVQSNLNREVLVLEGGVEAWKKAGYLLEQGDDPDAGELSDDVWYKPYQRADAVEDSMKAYLTWEVGLVKQIERDGTTNFKLFDPSV
;
A
#
# COMPACT_ATOMS: atom_id res chain seq x y z
N LEU A 1 1.69 2.66 -15.43
CA LEU A 1 1.17 2.18 -16.71
C LEU A 1 0.00 3.06 -17.12
N PRO A 2 -0.14 3.44 -18.41
CA PRO A 2 -1.27 4.26 -18.87
C PRO A 2 -2.61 3.60 -18.55
N GLY A 3 -3.51 4.37 -17.92
CA GLY A 3 -4.85 3.91 -17.54
C GLY A 3 -4.91 2.87 -16.41
N ALA A 4 -3.78 2.48 -15.82
CA ALA A 4 -3.76 1.57 -14.69
C ALA A 4 -4.25 2.28 -13.43
N LYS A 5 -5.02 1.56 -12.61
CA LYS A 5 -5.44 2.02 -11.29
C LYS A 5 -4.46 1.51 -10.23
N ARG A 6 -4.16 2.36 -9.26
CA ARG A 6 -3.32 2.01 -8.13
C ARG A 6 -4.18 1.36 -7.05
N ALA A 7 -3.72 0.25 -6.51
CA ALA A 7 -4.42 -0.43 -5.42
C ALA A 7 -3.40 -1.06 -4.46
N SER A 8 -3.76 -1.11 -3.18
CA SER A 8 -3.05 -1.91 -2.19
C SER A 8 -3.41 -3.39 -2.33
N ARG A 9 -2.54 -4.27 -1.86
CA ARG A 9 -2.84 -5.71 -1.81
C ARG A 9 -4.07 -5.98 -0.93
N SER A 10 -4.16 -5.35 0.22
CA SER A 10 -5.27 -5.48 1.17
C SER A 10 -6.61 -5.03 0.57
N GLY A 11 -6.61 -3.94 -0.21
CA GLY A 11 -7.81 -3.40 -0.85
C GLY A 11 -8.23 -4.09 -2.15
N MET A 12 -7.36 -4.92 -2.74
CA MET A 12 -7.55 -5.46 -4.09
C MET A 12 -8.80 -6.31 -4.22
N ALA A 13 -9.06 -7.23 -3.30
CA ALA A 13 -10.23 -8.12 -3.37
C ALA A 13 -11.53 -7.31 -3.34
N LYS A 14 -11.65 -6.38 -2.40
CA LYS A 14 -12.81 -5.48 -2.28
C LYS A 14 -13.02 -4.62 -3.53
N TYR A 15 -11.92 -4.10 -4.11
CA TYR A 15 -12.01 -3.33 -5.35
C TYR A 15 -12.55 -4.18 -6.50
N LEU A 16 -12.04 -5.40 -6.66
CA LEU A 16 -12.43 -6.30 -7.75
C LEU A 16 -13.83 -6.89 -7.62
N GLU A 17 -14.37 -7.01 -6.40
CA GLU A 17 -15.77 -7.42 -6.17
C GLU A 17 -16.77 -6.47 -6.86
N ASN A 18 -16.44 -5.18 -6.90
CA ASN A 18 -17.26 -4.14 -7.49
C ASN A 18 -17.03 -3.94 -9.00
N GLN A 19 -16.06 -4.66 -9.58
CA GLN A 19 -15.77 -4.59 -11.01
C GLN A 19 -16.56 -5.62 -11.80
N ASN A 20 -16.77 -5.32 -13.10
CA ASN A 20 -17.41 -6.28 -14.01
C ASN A 20 -16.61 -7.60 -14.03
N ARG A 21 -17.26 -8.70 -13.66
CA ARG A 21 -16.64 -10.04 -13.58
C ARG A 21 -16.14 -10.58 -14.93
N HIS A 22 -16.64 -10.05 -16.02
CA HIS A 22 -16.23 -10.44 -17.38
C HIS A 22 -15.03 -9.66 -17.91
N SER A 23 -14.56 -8.65 -17.18
CA SER A 23 -13.35 -7.90 -17.54
C SER A 23 -12.11 -8.71 -17.19
N HIS A 24 -11.14 -8.72 -18.08
CA HIS A 24 -9.80 -9.21 -17.74
C HIS A 24 -9.14 -8.30 -16.70
N VAL A 25 -8.52 -8.91 -15.72
CA VAL A 25 -7.73 -8.21 -14.71
C VAL A 25 -6.26 -8.50 -14.96
N ILE A 26 -5.48 -7.45 -15.10
CA ILE A 26 -4.02 -7.55 -15.24
C ILE A 26 -3.40 -6.81 -14.08
N LEU A 27 -2.65 -7.51 -13.25
CA LEU A 27 -1.89 -6.92 -12.16
C LEU A 27 -0.46 -6.60 -12.58
N SER A 28 0.06 -5.52 -12.03
CA SER A 28 1.45 -5.13 -12.21
C SER A 28 2.02 -4.56 -10.93
N SER A 29 3.27 -4.86 -10.64
CA SER A 29 4.09 -4.23 -9.61
C SER A 29 5.43 -3.80 -10.21
N SER A 30 6.36 -3.29 -9.43
CA SER A 30 7.65 -2.80 -9.96
C SER A 30 8.35 -3.84 -10.82
N ASP A 31 8.57 -5.03 -10.30
CA ASP A 31 9.26 -6.16 -10.95
C ASP A 31 8.34 -7.36 -11.26
N GLY A 32 7.05 -7.27 -10.91
CA GLY A 32 6.08 -8.33 -11.08
C GLY A 32 5.92 -9.27 -9.87
N ALA A 33 6.85 -9.29 -8.92
CA ALA A 33 6.82 -10.26 -7.81
C ALA A 33 5.59 -10.09 -6.91
N LEU A 34 5.32 -8.87 -6.43
CA LEU A 34 4.15 -8.59 -5.60
C LEU A 34 2.84 -8.85 -6.37
N ALA A 35 2.80 -8.51 -7.66
CA ALA A 35 1.65 -8.77 -8.51
C ALA A 35 1.34 -10.26 -8.62
N SER A 36 2.37 -11.12 -8.75
CA SER A 36 2.19 -12.57 -8.80
C SER A 36 1.61 -13.13 -7.52
N LEU A 37 2.13 -12.72 -6.35
CA LEU A 37 1.61 -13.14 -5.05
C LEU A 37 0.16 -12.69 -4.85
N THR A 38 -0.16 -11.46 -5.24
CA THR A 38 -1.51 -10.92 -5.14
C THR A 38 -2.48 -11.62 -6.10
N ALA A 39 -2.02 -11.99 -7.30
CA ALA A 39 -2.84 -12.71 -8.27
C ALA A 39 -3.29 -14.07 -7.76
N GLU A 40 -2.41 -14.84 -7.12
CA GLU A 40 -2.74 -16.13 -6.51
C GLU A 40 -3.81 -15.98 -5.43
N GLU A 41 -3.67 -14.97 -4.58
CA GLU A 41 -4.63 -14.66 -3.53
C GLU A 41 -6.00 -14.26 -4.09
N VAL A 42 -6.02 -13.37 -5.08
CA VAL A 42 -7.25 -12.90 -5.72
C VAL A 42 -7.96 -14.03 -6.47
N GLN A 43 -7.23 -14.85 -7.21
CA GLN A 43 -7.79 -16.01 -7.90
C GLN A 43 -8.45 -16.98 -6.93
N SER A 44 -7.80 -17.24 -5.80
CA SER A 44 -8.33 -18.17 -4.78
C SER A 44 -9.60 -17.62 -4.11
N ASN A 45 -9.63 -16.32 -3.82
CA ASN A 45 -10.73 -15.70 -3.07
C ASN A 45 -11.95 -15.37 -3.94
N LEU A 46 -11.72 -14.91 -5.17
CA LEU A 46 -12.80 -14.41 -6.03
C LEU A 46 -13.17 -15.36 -7.17
N ASN A 47 -12.49 -16.50 -7.31
CA ASN A 47 -12.65 -17.42 -8.43
C ASN A 47 -12.67 -16.68 -9.78
N ARG A 48 -11.70 -15.80 -9.99
CA ARG A 48 -11.59 -14.93 -11.15
C ARG A 48 -10.20 -15.06 -11.76
N GLU A 49 -10.15 -15.17 -13.08
CA GLU A 49 -8.88 -15.18 -13.80
C GLU A 49 -8.18 -13.82 -13.66
N VAL A 50 -6.93 -13.86 -13.22
CA VAL A 50 -6.06 -12.69 -13.06
C VAL A 50 -4.75 -12.96 -13.76
N LEU A 51 -4.38 -12.06 -14.65
CA LEU A 51 -3.11 -12.07 -15.35
C LEU A 51 -2.09 -11.19 -14.63
N VAL A 52 -0.83 -11.47 -14.84
CA VAL A 52 0.27 -10.66 -14.30
C VAL A 52 1.14 -10.17 -15.45
N LEU A 53 1.48 -8.89 -15.41
CA LEU A 53 2.45 -8.34 -16.34
C LEU A 53 3.84 -8.86 -15.96
N GLU A 54 4.40 -9.71 -16.80
CA GLU A 54 5.72 -10.30 -16.58
C GLU A 54 6.81 -9.22 -16.49
N GLY A 55 7.64 -9.31 -15.44
CA GLY A 55 8.67 -8.31 -15.14
C GLY A 55 8.15 -6.92 -14.77
N GLY A 56 6.85 -6.76 -14.64
CA GLY A 56 6.19 -5.57 -14.11
C GLY A 56 6.48 -4.28 -14.87
N VAL A 57 6.45 -3.17 -14.14
CA VAL A 57 6.70 -1.83 -14.68
C VAL A 57 8.13 -1.68 -15.21
N GLU A 58 9.09 -2.39 -14.63
CA GLU A 58 10.48 -2.35 -15.09
C GLU A 58 10.64 -2.94 -16.50
N ALA A 59 10.01 -4.09 -16.75
CA ALA A 59 10.01 -4.70 -18.09
C ALA A 59 9.29 -3.82 -19.11
N TRP A 60 8.15 -3.23 -18.73
CA TRP A 60 7.42 -2.28 -19.56
C TRP A 60 8.28 -1.08 -19.97
N LYS A 61 8.97 -0.49 -18.99
CA LYS A 61 9.89 0.63 -19.21
C LYS A 61 11.08 0.22 -20.10
N LYS A 62 11.66 -0.97 -19.86
CA LYS A 62 12.77 -1.49 -20.64
C LYS A 62 12.39 -1.77 -22.10
N ALA A 63 11.14 -2.13 -22.33
CA ALA A 63 10.60 -2.32 -23.68
C ALA A 63 10.33 -0.99 -24.41
N GLY A 64 10.55 0.16 -23.77
CA GLY A 64 10.39 1.48 -24.38
C GLY A 64 8.95 1.99 -24.42
N TYR A 65 8.02 1.37 -23.69
CA TYR A 65 6.63 1.81 -23.63
C TYR A 65 6.48 3.04 -22.75
N LEU A 66 5.48 3.85 -23.06
CA LEU A 66 5.16 5.07 -22.33
C LEU A 66 4.71 4.77 -20.90
N LEU A 67 5.15 5.61 -19.97
CA LEU A 67 4.67 5.65 -18.59
C LEU A 67 3.84 6.92 -18.42
N GLU A 68 2.71 6.76 -17.76
CA GLU A 68 1.93 7.87 -17.24
C GLU A 68 2.43 8.19 -15.83
N GLN A 69 2.63 9.48 -15.56
CA GLN A 69 3.01 9.98 -14.24
C GLN A 69 1.92 10.92 -13.76
N GLY A 70 1.64 10.88 -12.49
CA GLY A 70 0.64 11.72 -11.84
C GLY A 70 0.05 11.03 -10.62
N ASP A 71 -0.74 11.79 -9.90
CA ASP A 71 -1.50 11.27 -8.78
C ASP A 71 -2.78 10.60 -9.32
N ASP A 72 -3.04 9.38 -8.85
CA ASP A 72 -4.32 8.72 -9.09
C ASP A 72 -5.33 9.30 -8.08
N PRO A 73 -6.36 10.03 -8.52
CA PRO A 73 -7.34 10.63 -7.62
C PRO A 73 -8.10 9.58 -6.79
N ASP A 74 -8.16 8.34 -7.28
CA ASP A 74 -8.82 7.23 -6.60
C ASP A 74 -7.85 6.46 -5.68
N ALA A 75 -6.56 6.79 -5.67
CA ALA A 75 -5.55 6.08 -4.89
C ALA A 75 -5.82 6.13 -3.37
N GLY A 76 -6.48 7.18 -2.89
CA GLY A 76 -6.82 7.34 -1.49
C GLY A 76 -7.76 6.26 -0.94
N GLU A 77 -8.68 5.77 -1.76
CA GLU A 77 -9.59 4.69 -1.38
C GLU A 77 -8.97 3.30 -1.53
N LEU A 78 -7.96 3.18 -2.39
CA LEU A 78 -7.33 1.91 -2.75
C LEU A 78 -5.99 1.67 -2.06
N SER A 79 -5.48 2.61 -1.29
CA SER A 79 -4.18 2.54 -0.62
C SER A 79 -4.31 2.78 0.88
N ASP A 80 -4.96 1.85 1.56
CA ASP A 80 -5.11 1.83 3.02
C ASP A 80 -3.83 1.43 3.77
N ASP A 81 -2.84 0.92 3.05
CA ASP A 81 -1.54 0.50 3.56
C ASP A 81 -0.44 1.57 3.40
N VAL A 82 -0.77 2.74 2.86
CA VAL A 82 0.18 3.84 2.73
C VAL A 82 0.08 4.79 3.93
N TRP A 83 1.13 4.79 4.73
CA TRP A 83 1.29 5.78 5.79
C TRP A 83 1.87 7.08 5.24
N TYR A 84 1.06 8.13 5.26
CA TYR A 84 1.54 9.48 4.96
C TYR A 84 2.02 10.18 6.24
N LYS A 85 3.23 10.70 6.21
CA LYS A 85 3.68 11.61 7.27
C LYS A 85 2.81 12.87 7.27
N PRO A 86 2.60 13.52 8.42
CA PRO A 86 1.70 14.67 8.53
C PRO A 86 1.94 15.75 7.47
N TYR A 87 3.19 16.04 7.16
CA TYR A 87 3.60 17.05 6.18
C TYR A 87 3.48 16.61 4.70
N GLN A 88 3.16 15.36 4.44
CA GLN A 88 2.92 14.82 3.08
C GLN A 88 1.43 14.85 2.70
N ARG A 89 0.56 15.26 3.63
CA ARG A 89 -0.87 15.38 3.36
C ARG A 89 -1.15 16.67 2.59
N ALA A 90 -2.13 16.63 1.70
CA ALA A 90 -2.57 17.79 0.93
C ALA A 90 -3.37 18.79 1.79
N ASP A 91 -4.01 18.30 2.87
CA ASP A 91 -4.89 19.07 3.75
C ASP A 91 -4.66 18.70 5.22
N ALA A 92 -5.22 19.51 6.12
CA ALA A 92 -5.19 19.30 7.57
C ALA A 92 -3.79 18.96 8.14
N VAL A 93 -2.71 19.50 7.58
CA VAL A 93 -1.32 19.22 7.97
C VAL A 93 -1.10 19.52 9.46
N GLU A 94 -1.60 20.66 9.95
CA GLU A 94 -1.42 21.07 11.34
C GLU A 94 -2.12 20.12 12.31
N ASP A 95 -3.36 19.72 12.01
CA ASP A 95 -4.12 18.78 12.85
C ASP A 95 -3.49 17.39 12.83
N SER A 96 -2.98 16.96 11.67
CA SER A 96 -2.24 15.71 11.53
C SER A 96 -0.94 15.71 12.32
N MET A 97 -0.22 16.83 12.36
CA MET A 97 0.98 16.98 13.19
C MET A 97 0.66 16.94 14.69
N LYS A 98 -0.42 17.61 15.13
CA LYS A 98 -0.88 17.55 16.52
C LYS A 98 -1.29 16.13 16.92
N ALA A 99 -2.02 15.43 16.06
CA ALA A 99 -2.42 14.05 16.30
C ALA A 99 -1.20 13.12 16.41
N TYR A 100 -0.21 13.30 15.54
CA TYR A 100 1.05 12.54 15.56
C TYR A 100 1.82 12.78 16.87
N LEU A 101 2.00 14.02 17.29
CA LEU A 101 2.68 14.34 18.55
C LEU A 101 1.94 13.79 19.77
N THR A 102 0.60 13.85 19.77
CA THR A 102 -0.21 13.28 20.84
C THR A 102 -0.04 11.76 20.93
N TRP A 103 0.03 11.10 19.77
CA TRP A 103 0.28 9.67 19.69
C TRP A 103 1.70 9.32 20.18
N GLU A 104 2.73 10.07 19.77
CA GLU A 104 4.13 9.87 20.23
C GLU A 104 4.25 9.97 21.77
N VAL A 105 3.65 11.00 22.36
CA VAL A 105 3.66 11.17 23.82
C VAL A 105 2.93 10.01 24.52
N GLY A 106 1.92 9.44 23.88
CA GLY A 106 1.17 8.29 24.39
C GLY A 106 1.87 6.93 24.25
N LEU A 107 2.92 6.83 23.45
CA LEU A 107 3.58 5.55 23.12
C LEU A 107 4.12 4.80 24.35
N VAL A 108 4.74 5.50 25.30
CA VAL A 108 5.28 4.87 26.52
C VAL A 108 4.18 4.12 27.28
N LYS A 109 3.02 4.75 27.45
CA LYS A 109 1.87 4.12 28.12
C LYS A 109 1.28 2.96 27.30
N GLN A 110 1.38 3.01 25.98
CA GLN A 110 0.95 1.92 25.11
C GLN A 110 1.88 0.71 25.24
N ILE A 111 3.18 0.94 25.24
CA ILE A 111 4.21 -0.10 25.43
C ILE A 111 4.08 -0.76 26.82
N GLU A 112 3.86 0.04 27.87
CA GLU A 112 3.62 -0.48 29.22
C GLU A 112 2.38 -1.39 29.30
N ARG A 113 1.29 -1.00 28.60
CA ARG A 113 0.06 -1.81 28.56
C ARG A 113 0.18 -3.07 27.75
N ASP A 114 0.95 -3.01 26.66
CA ASP A 114 1.19 -4.17 25.81
C ASP A 114 1.96 -5.28 26.54
N GLY A 115 2.94 -4.93 27.36
CA GLY A 115 3.68 -5.86 28.21
C GLY A 115 4.50 -6.92 27.46
N THR A 116 4.52 -6.88 26.12
CA THR A 116 5.26 -7.85 25.28
C THR A 116 6.70 -7.43 25.06
N THR A 117 7.02 -6.16 25.30
CA THR A 117 8.35 -5.60 25.09
C THR A 117 9.19 -5.64 26.35
N ASN A 118 10.44 -6.06 26.21
CA ASN A 118 11.43 -6.11 27.31
C ASN A 118 12.65 -5.28 26.93
N PHE A 119 12.46 -3.97 26.76
CA PHE A 119 13.56 -3.05 26.51
C PHE A 119 14.37 -2.83 27.80
N LYS A 120 15.66 -3.07 27.73
CA LYS A 120 16.60 -2.66 28.78
C LYS A 120 17.06 -1.23 28.50
N LEU A 121 16.92 -0.36 29.49
CA LEU A 121 17.52 0.96 29.38
C LEU A 121 19.03 0.81 29.33
N PHE A 122 19.66 1.49 28.39
CA PHE A 122 21.11 1.60 28.34
C PHE A 122 21.57 2.49 29.51
N ASP A 123 22.43 1.96 30.35
CA ASP A 123 23.05 2.74 31.42
C ASP A 123 24.31 3.43 30.86
N PRO A 124 24.31 4.76 30.67
CA PRO A 124 25.46 5.48 30.12
C PRO A 124 26.65 5.55 31.07
N SER A 125 26.54 5.00 32.28
CA SER A 125 27.61 5.01 33.31
C SER A 125 28.47 3.73 33.36
N VAL A 126 28.25 2.80 32.41
CA VAL A 126 29.05 1.57 32.27
C VAL A 126 29.97 1.66 31.06
#